data_16407c548fddbfab59c28ed9099dbea2
#
_entry.id   16407c548fddbfab59c28ed9099dbea2
#
_cell.length_a   1.000
_cell.length_b   1.000
_cell.length_c   1.000
_cell.angle_alpha   90.00
_cell.angle_beta   90.00
_cell.angle_gamma   90.00
#
_symmetry.space_group_name_H-M   'P 1'
#
loop_
_entity.id
_entity.type
_entity.pdbx_description
1 polymer ?
#
loop_
_entity_poly.entity_id
_entity_poly.type
_entity_poly.pdbx_seq_one_letter_code
_entity_poly.pdbx_strand_id
1 'polypeptide(L)'
;DSKMGPFAGDLVRFMGTEQGQIYWAQTVGAADPAISPAAVAKAGLTGPSAQALKMFNENLLVGPNPIVRNKDVGIVAAKSRMPDPSLALVIQGLYTGQLKGVEAQLKDCNQRYEDALDKAVEEARADGANVTRDDWVFPNWDTSSNYGAAKYAEL
;
A
#
# COMPACT_ATOMS: atom_id res chain seq x y z
N ASP A 1 -4.83 -16.86 -20.01
CA ASP A 1 -5.13 -16.08 -21.22
C ASP A 1 -6.64 -15.91 -21.35
N SER A 2 -7.13 -14.67 -21.17
CA SER A 2 -8.55 -14.36 -21.25
C SER A 2 -8.95 -14.19 -22.73
N LYS A 3 -10.01 -14.89 -23.14
CA LYS A 3 -10.66 -14.66 -24.45
C LYS A 3 -11.32 -13.28 -24.56
N MET A 4 -11.44 -12.58 -23.43
CA MET A 4 -12.05 -11.24 -23.29
C MET A 4 -11.02 -10.11 -23.14
N GLY A 5 -9.76 -10.34 -23.63
CA GLY A 5 -8.67 -9.39 -23.45
C GLY A 5 -8.99 -7.93 -23.84
N PRO A 6 -9.55 -7.66 -25.05
CA PRO A 6 -9.92 -6.30 -25.45
C PRO A 6 -10.95 -5.67 -24.50
N PHE A 7 -11.98 -6.42 -24.10
CA PHE A 7 -13.01 -5.96 -23.18
C PHE A 7 -12.43 -5.67 -21.78
N ALA A 8 -11.55 -6.52 -21.27
CA ALA A 8 -10.85 -6.30 -20.02
C ALA A 8 -9.98 -5.03 -20.08
N GLY A 9 -9.31 -4.79 -21.21
CA GLY A 9 -8.54 -3.57 -21.44
C GLY A 9 -9.40 -2.31 -21.44
N ASP A 10 -10.59 -2.36 -22.03
CA ASP A 10 -11.54 -1.25 -22.05
C ASP A 10 -12.10 -0.97 -20.64
N LEU A 11 -12.38 -2.01 -19.86
CA LEU A 11 -12.82 -1.87 -18.47
C LEU A 11 -11.72 -1.17 -17.62
N VAL A 12 -10.48 -1.65 -17.70
CA VAL A 12 -9.36 -1.03 -16.97
C VAL A 12 -9.17 0.43 -17.38
N ARG A 13 -9.24 0.71 -18.68
CA ARG A 13 -9.16 2.09 -19.19
C ARG A 13 -10.31 2.95 -18.67
N PHE A 14 -11.54 2.43 -18.68
CA PHE A 14 -12.71 3.13 -18.13
C PHE A 14 -12.52 3.44 -16.64
N MET A 15 -12.05 2.50 -15.83
CA MET A 15 -11.77 2.73 -14.40
C MET A 15 -10.76 3.85 -14.16
N GLY A 16 -9.82 4.08 -15.10
CA GLY A 16 -8.87 5.20 -15.05
C GLY A 16 -9.43 6.55 -15.51
N THR A 17 -10.64 6.59 -16.09
CA THR A 17 -11.27 7.86 -16.48
C THR A 17 -11.90 8.59 -15.29
N GLU A 18 -12.12 9.92 -15.44
CA GLU A 18 -12.85 10.70 -14.43
C GLU A 18 -14.22 10.08 -14.14
N GLN A 19 -14.96 9.69 -15.17
CA GLN A 19 -16.28 9.08 -15.01
C GLN A 19 -16.21 7.74 -14.27
N GLY A 20 -15.25 6.89 -14.59
CA GLY A 20 -15.02 5.63 -13.86
C GLY A 20 -14.69 5.85 -12.40
N GLN A 21 -13.88 6.86 -12.10
CA GLN A 21 -13.54 7.24 -10.73
C GLN A 21 -14.73 7.83 -9.95
N ILE A 22 -15.62 8.58 -10.62
CA ILE A 22 -16.89 9.05 -10.02
C ILE A 22 -17.77 7.86 -9.66
N TYR A 23 -17.98 6.90 -10.58
CA TYR A 23 -18.75 5.69 -10.31
C TYR A 23 -18.15 4.86 -9.18
N TRP A 24 -16.83 4.73 -9.16
CA TRP A 24 -16.14 4.04 -8.09
C TRP A 24 -16.44 4.69 -6.73
N ALA A 25 -16.26 6.01 -6.63
CA ALA A 25 -16.52 6.75 -5.40
C ALA A 25 -17.98 6.61 -4.93
N GLN A 26 -18.95 6.63 -5.86
CA GLN A 26 -20.37 6.48 -5.56
C GLN A 26 -20.75 5.06 -5.12
N THR A 27 -20.06 4.04 -5.64
CA THR A 27 -20.38 2.63 -5.39
C THR A 27 -19.67 2.10 -4.14
N VAL A 28 -18.39 2.38 -4.00
CA VAL A 28 -17.53 1.84 -2.93
C VAL A 28 -17.42 2.82 -1.75
N GLY A 29 -17.58 4.10 -2.02
CA GLY A 29 -17.56 5.16 -1.01
C GLY A 29 -16.17 5.27 -0.37
N ALA A 30 -16.15 5.35 0.96
CA ALA A 30 -14.92 5.52 1.74
C ALA A 30 -14.17 4.21 2.02
N ALA A 31 -14.75 3.04 1.70
CA ALA A 31 -14.11 1.76 1.99
C ALA A 31 -12.85 1.53 1.16
N ASP A 32 -12.85 2.04 -0.08
CA ASP A 32 -11.69 2.05 -0.98
C ASP A 32 -11.72 3.34 -1.80
N PRO A 33 -11.09 4.43 -1.30
CA PRO A 33 -11.22 5.75 -1.89
C PRO A 33 -10.74 5.80 -3.34
N ALA A 34 -11.47 6.54 -4.19
CA ALA A 34 -11.04 6.80 -5.55
C ALA A 34 -9.73 7.59 -5.58
N ILE A 35 -8.85 7.25 -6.52
CA ILE A 35 -7.52 7.85 -6.63
C ILE A 35 -7.52 9.31 -7.15
N SER A 36 -8.65 9.78 -7.69
CA SER A 36 -8.81 11.14 -8.22
C SER A 36 -9.58 12.04 -7.25
N PRO A 37 -8.93 12.98 -6.55
CA PRO A 37 -9.63 13.95 -5.67
C PRO A 37 -10.69 14.77 -6.42
N ALA A 38 -10.45 15.10 -7.70
CA ALA A 38 -11.41 15.82 -8.53
C ALA A 38 -12.67 15.00 -8.81
N ALA A 39 -12.51 13.70 -9.09
CA ALA A 39 -13.64 12.79 -9.29
C ALA A 39 -14.44 12.58 -7.98
N VAL A 40 -13.73 12.45 -6.85
CA VAL A 40 -14.35 12.37 -5.52
C VAL A 40 -15.22 13.58 -5.24
N ALA A 41 -14.71 14.79 -5.51
CA ALA A 41 -15.47 16.03 -5.32
C ALA A 41 -16.75 16.06 -6.19
N LYS A 42 -16.69 15.52 -7.42
CA LYS A 42 -17.83 15.43 -8.34
C LYS A 42 -18.79 14.28 -8.03
N ALA A 43 -18.37 13.29 -7.26
CA ALA A 43 -19.22 12.15 -6.89
C ALA A 43 -20.41 12.52 -6.00
N GLY A 44 -20.38 13.70 -5.36
CA GLY A 44 -21.49 14.22 -4.57
C GLY A 44 -21.80 13.36 -3.32
N LEU A 45 -20.78 12.76 -2.70
CA LEU A 45 -20.96 11.92 -1.53
C LEU A 45 -21.53 12.73 -0.37
N THR A 46 -22.45 12.12 0.38
CA THR A 46 -23.10 12.72 1.55
C THR A 46 -23.11 11.75 2.73
N GLY A 47 -23.46 12.24 3.92
CA GLY A 47 -23.63 11.40 5.11
C GLY A 47 -22.35 10.71 5.58
N PRO A 48 -22.44 9.49 6.14
CA PRO A 48 -21.30 8.77 6.71
C PRO A 48 -20.15 8.54 5.73
N SER A 49 -20.44 8.26 4.45
CA SER A 49 -19.38 8.05 3.43
C SER A 49 -18.57 9.31 3.18
N ALA A 50 -19.21 10.47 3.11
CA ALA A 50 -18.50 11.75 2.96
C ALA A 50 -17.63 12.07 4.20
N GLN A 51 -18.17 11.80 5.40
CA GLN A 51 -17.44 12.01 6.64
C GLN A 51 -16.22 11.08 6.75
N ALA A 52 -16.39 9.79 6.45
CA ALA A 52 -15.30 8.84 6.46
C ALA A 52 -14.21 9.22 5.46
N LEU A 53 -14.58 9.61 4.24
CA LEU A 53 -13.62 10.06 3.23
C LEU A 53 -12.86 11.31 3.65
N LYS A 54 -13.53 12.26 4.31
CA LYS A 54 -12.87 13.43 4.92
C LYS A 54 -11.83 12.99 5.95
N MET A 55 -12.19 12.07 6.84
CA MET A 55 -11.27 11.53 7.86
C MET A 55 -10.08 10.82 7.20
N PHE A 56 -10.29 10.06 6.13
CA PHE A 56 -9.20 9.44 5.36
C PHE A 56 -8.24 10.51 4.82
N ASN A 57 -8.76 11.53 4.13
CA ASN A 57 -7.95 12.57 3.53
C ASN A 57 -7.17 13.42 4.56
N GLU A 58 -7.70 13.55 5.78
CA GLU A 58 -7.06 14.29 6.86
C GLU A 58 -6.01 13.48 7.63
N ASN A 59 -6.11 12.14 7.63
CA ASN A 59 -5.30 11.28 8.49
C ASN A 59 -4.42 10.27 7.73
N LEU A 60 -4.70 10.00 6.45
CA LEU A 60 -3.87 9.10 5.65
C LEU A 60 -2.87 9.87 4.81
N LEU A 61 -1.62 9.50 4.97
CA LEU A 61 -0.51 10.01 4.17
C LEU A 61 0.01 8.90 3.28
N VAL A 62 0.36 9.27 2.05
CA VAL A 62 0.99 8.37 1.08
C VAL A 62 2.49 8.40 1.32
N GLY A 63 3.05 7.28 1.75
CA GLY A 63 4.49 7.09 1.86
C GLY A 63 5.17 6.76 0.53
N PRO A 64 6.49 6.68 0.51
CA PRO A 64 7.25 6.28 -0.68
C PRO A 64 6.96 4.81 -1.04
N ASN A 65 6.90 4.55 -2.35
CA ASN A 65 6.77 3.19 -2.87
C ASN A 65 8.11 2.76 -3.50
N PRO A 66 8.81 1.76 -2.95
CA PRO A 66 10.10 1.30 -3.44
C PRO A 66 10.10 0.86 -4.92
N ILE A 67 8.98 0.33 -5.43
CA ILE A 67 8.82 -0.06 -6.84
C ILE A 67 9.00 1.12 -7.80
N VAL A 68 8.61 2.34 -7.40
CA VAL A 68 8.79 3.54 -8.22
C VAL A 68 10.27 3.89 -8.36
N ARG A 69 11.05 3.65 -7.31
CA ARG A 69 12.50 3.86 -7.31
C ARG A 69 13.24 2.75 -8.08
N ASN A 70 12.87 1.49 -7.83
CA ASN A 70 13.48 0.33 -8.46
C ASN A 70 12.41 -0.71 -8.82
N LYS A 71 12.16 -0.90 -10.13
CA LYS A 71 11.15 -1.84 -10.63
C LYS A 71 11.37 -3.29 -10.18
N ASP A 72 12.63 -3.68 -9.92
CA ASP A 72 12.99 -5.05 -9.52
C ASP A 72 12.51 -5.36 -8.09
N VAL A 73 12.13 -4.35 -7.30
CA VAL A 73 11.41 -4.53 -6.02
C VAL A 73 10.11 -5.34 -6.20
N GLY A 74 9.49 -5.27 -7.38
CA GLY A 74 8.34 -6.10 -7.71
C GLY A 74 8.62 -7.60 -7.63
N ILE A 75 9.86 -8.04 -7.93
CA ILE A 75 10.29 -9.44 -7.82
C ILE A 75 10.36 -9.82 -6.33
N VAL A 76 10.89 -8.93 -5.49
CA VAL A 76 10.94 -9.14 -4.03
C VAL A 76 9.52 -9.27 -3.46
N ALA A 77 8.60 -8.40 -3.87
CA ALA A 77 7.20 -8.46 -3.45
C ALA A 77 6.55 -9.80 -3.79
N ALA A 78 6.86 -10.39 -4.97
CA ALA A 78 6.37 -11.70 -5.37
C ALA A 78 6.97 -12.87 -4.56
N LYS A 79 8.18 -12.70 -4.00
CA LYS A 79 8.84 -13.69 -3.13
C LYS A 79 8.45 -13.54 -1.66
N SER A 80 8.03 -12.35 -1.26
CA SER A 80 7.73 -12.02 0.14
C SER A 80 6.63 -12.93 0.68
N ARG A 81 6.81 -13.43 1.89
CA ARG A 81 5.81 -14.19 2.65
C ARG A 81 5.46 -13.42 3.91
N MET A 82 4.17 -13.25 4.12
CA MET A 82 3.72 -12.61 5.35
C MET A 82 4.09 -13.49 6.55
N PRO A 83 4.76 -12.93 7.57
CA PRO A 83 5.07 -13.68 8.78
C PRO A 83 3.81 -14.16 9.51
N ASP A 84 3.92 -15.31 10.16
CA ASP A 84 2.88 -15.86 11.03
C ASP A 84 3.42 -15.99 12.47
N PRO A 85 2.73 -15.40 13.46
CA PRO A 85 1.55 -14.54 13.35
C PRO A 85 1.86 -13.18 12.69
N SER A 86 0.90 -12.69 11.90
CA SER A 86 0.96 -11.34 11.31
C SER A 86 0.82 -10.25 12.39
N LEU A 87 1.17 -9.02 12.05
CA LEU A 87 0.97 -7.87 12.96
C LEU A 87 -0.49 -7.76 13.44
N ALA A 88 -1.45 -8.01 12.55
CA ALA A 88 -2.88 -7.98 12.92
C ALA A 88 -3.22 -9.02 14.00
N LEU A 89 -2.69 -10.24 13.89
CA LEU A 89 -2.89 -11.29 14.89
C LEU A 89 -2.18 -10.98 16.21
N VAL A 90 -0.99 -10.38 16.16
CA VAL A 90 -0.28 -9.92 17.35
C VAL A 90 -1.10 -8.84 18.07
N ILE A 91 -1.60 -7.82 17.35
CA ILE A 91 -2.45 -6.76 17.91
C ILE A 91 -3.72 -7.38 18.51
N GLN A 92 -4.38 -8.30 17.81
CA GLN A 92 -5.57 -8.99 18.32
C GLN A 92 -5.26 -9.76 19.59
N GLY A 93 -4.16 -10.51 19.64
CA GLY A 93 -3.73 -11.26 20.81
C GLY A 93 -3.43 -10.38 22.03
N LEU A 94 -2.81 -9.22 21.79
CA LEU A 94 -2.56 -8.20 22.82
C LEU A 94 -3.88 -7.58 23.33
N TYR A 95 -4.79 -7.23 22.42
CA TYR A 95 -6.07 -6.64 22.77
C TYR A 95 -6.97 -7.59 23.55
N THR A 96 -6.97 -8.87 23.19
CA THR A 96 -7.76 -9.91 23.90
C THR A 96 -7.09 -10.42 25.17
N GLY A 97 -5.86 -10.02 25.47
CA GLY A 97 -5.08 -10.47 26.63
C GLY A 97 -4.48 -11.88 26.48
N GLN A 98 -4.57 -12.49 25.29
CA GLN A 98 -3.92 -13.78 24.98
C GLN A 98 -2.39 -13.61 24.90
N LEU A 99 -1.92 -12.46 24.42
CA LEU A 99 -0.52 -12.06 24.45
C LEU A 99 -0.29 -11.00 25.52
N LYS A 100 0.90 -10.99 26.08
CA LYS A 100 1.33 -10.01 27.10
C LYS A 100 2.68 -9.40 26.70
N GLY A 101 2.98 -8.22 27.25
CA GLY A 101 4.25 -7.54 26.98
C GLY A 101 4.27 -6.89 25.61
N VAL A 102 3.51 -5.81 25.42
CA VAL A 102 3.30 -5.11 24.14
C VAL A 102 4.62 -4.86 23.41
N GLU A 103 5.60 -4.28 24.10
CA GLU A 103 6.91 -3.94 23.51
C GLU A 103 7.65 -5.18 23.00
N ALA A 104 7.72 -6.25 23.80
CA ALA A 104 8.39 -7.48 23.41
C ALA A 104 7.72 -8.15 22.21
N GLN A 105 6.39 -8.19 22.19
CA GLN A 105 5.61 -8.77 21.08
C GLN A 105 5.77 -7.96 19.79
N LEU A 106 5.76 -6.64 19.87
CA LEU A 106 5.95 -5.78 18.70
C LEU A 106 7.39 -5.85 18.18
N LYS A 107 8.38 -5.92 19.07
CA LYS A 107 9.79 -6.10 18.68
C LYS A 107 10.02 -7.43 17.97
N ASP A 108 9.49 -8.53 18.50
CA ASP A 108 9.57 -9.85 17.87
C ASP A 108 8.82 -9.87 16.52
N CYS A 109 7.64 -9.26 16.45
CA CYS A 109 6.90 -9.12 15.21
C CYS A 109 7.71 -8.34 14.17
N ASN A 110 8.31 -7.20 14.54
CA ASN A 110 9.16 -6.41 13.64
C ASN A 110 10.33 -7.25 13.13
N GLN A 111 11.02 -7.99 14.00
CA GLN A 111 12.16 -8.84 13.59
C GLN A 111 11.73 -9.87 12.53
N ARG A 112 10.58 -10.52 12.70
CA ARG A 112 10.07 -11.48 11.71
C ARG A 112 9.78 -10.83 10.34
N TYR A 113 9.28 -9.59 10.33
CA TYR A 113 9.07 -8.85 9.06
C TYR A 113 10.40 -8.48 8.40
N GLU A 114 11.40 -8.06 9.19
CA GLU A 114 12.76 -7.79 8.68
C GLU A 114 13.39 -9.06 8.08
N ASP A 115 13.34 -10.18 8.80
CA ASP A 115 13.89 -11.46 8.35
C ASP A 115 13.18 -11.95 7.07
N ALA A 116 11.86 -11.78 6.98
CA ALA A 116 11.08 -12.15 5.81
C ALA A 116 11.44 -11.28 4.59
N LEU A 117 11.68 -9.99 4.79
CA LEU A 117 12.11 -9.10 3.73
C LEU A 117 13.55 -9.43 3.28
N ASP A 118 14.48 -9.65 4.21
CA ASP A 118 15.87 -10.02 3.89
C ASP A 118 15.91 -11.30 3.06
N LYS A 119 15.15 -12.32 3.47
CA LYS A 119 15.03 -13.56 2.71
C LYS A 119 14.47 -13.34 1.31
N ALA A 120 13.41 -12.52 1.18
CA ALA A 120 12.81 -12.23 -0.12
C ALA A 120 13.77 -11.45 -1.04
N VAL A 121 14.59 -10.55 -0.49
CA VAL A 121 15.65 -9.84 -1.23
C VAL A 121 16.72 -10.81 -1.71
N GLU A 122 17.17 -11.74 -0.86
CA GLU A 122 18.15 -12.77 -1.24
C GLU A 122 17.62 -13.68 -2.36
N GLU A 123 16.38 -14.16 -2.23
CA GLU A 123 15.73 -14.99 -3.24
C GLU A 123 15.56 -14.23 -4.58
N ALA A 124 15.17 -12.95 -4.54
CA ALA A 124 15.04 -12.13 -5.74
C ALA A 124 16.39 -11.91 -6.44
N ARG A 125 17.45 -11.66 -5.67
CA ARG A 125 18.82 -11.53 -6.20
C ARG A 125 19.33 -12.82 -6.82
N ALA A 126 19.01 -13.96 -6.23
CA ALA A 126 19.33 -15.28 -6.81
C ALA A 126 18.65 -15.49 -8.17
N ASP A 127 17.48 -14.89 -8.37
CA ASP A 127 16.75 -14.90 -9.66
C ASP A 127 17.21 -13.77 -10.61
N GLY A 128 18.25 -13.02 -10.27
CA GLY A 128 18.87 -11.99 -11.11
C GLY A 128 18.34 -10.57 -10.92
N ALA A 129 17.52 -10.31 -9.91
CA ALA A 129 17.07 -8.95 -9.59
C ALA A 129 18.24 -8.10 -9.04
N ASN A 130 18.31 -6.85 -9.48
CA ASN A 130 19.26 -5.88 -8.94
C ASN A 130 18.60 -5.05 -7.83
N VAL A 131 18.53 -5.65 -6.63
CA VAL A 131 17.88 -5.05 -5.46
C VAL A 131 18.78 -5.13 -4.23
N THR A 132 18.65 -4.14 -3.35
CA THR A 132 19.30 -4.10 -2.03
C THR A 132 18.32 -3.56 -0.99
N ARG A 133 18.63 -3.66 0.29
CA ARG A 133 17.83 -3.06 1.37
C ARG A 133 17.71 -1.53 1.23
N ASP A 134 18.68 -0.88 0.59
CA ASP A 134 18.67 0.57 0.38
C ASP A 134 17.52 1.03 -0.53
N ASP A 135 16.96 0.14 -1.34
CA ASP A 135 15.78 0.46 -2.16
C ASP A 135 14.55 0.81 -1.33
N TRP A 136 14.50 0.40 -0.05
CA TRP A 136 13.45 0.76 0.90
C TRP A 136 13.78 1.98 1.76
N VAL A 137 14.96 2.59 1.61
CA VAL A 137 15.39 3.73 2.41
C VAL A 137 15.16 5.03 1.66
N PHE A 138 14.35 5.91 2.21
CA PHE A 138 13.98 7.22 1.64
C PHE A 138 14.38 8.33 2.59
N PRO A 139 15.64 8.81 2.54
CA PRO A 139 16.17 9.78 3.51
C PRO A 139 15.53 11.16 3.40
N ASN A 140 14.90 11.46 2.26
CA ASN A 140 14.17 12.71 2.02
C ASN A 140 12.68 12.63 2.36
N TRP A 141 12.23 11.55 3.04
CA TRP A 141 10.84 11.39 3.44
C TRP A 141 10.54 12.09 4.76
N ASP A 142 9.69 13.12 4.69
CA ASP A 142 9.00 13.69 5.84
C ASP A 142 7.72 12.89 6.10
N THR A 143 7.68 12.15 7.21
CA THR A 143 6.55 11.28 7.59
C THR A 143 5.27 12.05 7.95
N SER A 144 5.32 13.38 8.02
CA SER A 144 4.16 14.25 8.25
C SER A 144 3.49 14.73 6.96
N SER A 145 4.02 14.34 5.79
CA SER A 145 3.55 14.78 4.48
C SER A 145 3.48 13.65 3.45
N ASN A 146 2.67 13.85 2.40
CA ASN A 146 2.61 12.90 1.29
C ASN A 146 3.94 12.88 0.51
N TYR A 147 4.40 11.67 0.16
CA TYR A 147 5.57 11.49 -0.68
C TYR A 147 5.17 11.59 -2.17
N GLY A 148 5.31 12.76 -2.73
CA GLY A 148 4.93 13.05 -4.12
C GLY A 148 6.01 12.71 -5.15
N ALA A 149 5.66 12.76 -6.44
CA ALA A 149 6.54 12.43 -7.56
C ALA A 149 7.87 13.23 -7.57
N ALA A 150 7.85 14.51 -7.17
CA ALA A 150 9.04 15.34 -7.09
C ALA A 150 10.11 14.77 -6.14
N LYS A 151 9.68 14.11 -5.06
CA LYS A 151 10.59 13.51 -4.08
C LYS A 151 11.41 12.35 -4.62
N TYR A 152 10.87 11.60 -5.58
CA TYR A 152 11.64 10.54 -6.26
C TYR A 152 12.74 11.09 -7.17
N ALA A 153 12.57 12.29 -7.69
CA ALA A 153 13.57 12.94 -8.54
C ALA A 153 14.77 13.53 -7.75
N GLU A 154 14.63 13.61 -6.41
CA GLU A 154 15.68 14.10 -5.50
C GLU A 154 16.58 12.95 -4.98
N LEU A 155 16.29 11.69 -5.31
CA LEU A 155 17.04 10.49 -4.93
C LEU A 155 18.07 10.12 -6.01
#